data_8356d5bc21859317eb7fba00f8856af9
#
_entry.id   8356d5bc21859317eb7fba00f8856af9
#
_cell.length_a   1.000
_cell.length_b   1.000
_cell.length_c   1.000
_cell.angle_alpha   90.00
_cell.angle_beta   90.00
_cell.angle_gamma   90.00
#
_symmetry.space_group_name_H-M   'P 1'
#
loop_
_entity.id
_entity.type
_entity.pdbx_description
1 polymer ?
#
loop_
_entity_poly.entity_id
_entity_poly.type
_entity_poly.pdbx_seq_one_letter_code
_entity_poly.pdbx_strand_id
1 'polypeptide(L)'
;MKDIQNYKDKRGISINKVGVSDVRHPVKVMCRNGQSQHTVATLSASVSLPHDVKGTHMSRLVDVINNNQVAIGSDSMRQMISQIRHKLDAEEACMTVEFPYFMTKSAPVTSMQGQMDYDCKLTGSINSSGFDLTTEVTVPVTSLCPCSKEISDRGAHNQRSRVSIAVKTHDEPIWVDDLIAIAEES
;
A
#
# COMPACT_ATOMS: atom_id res chain seq x y z
N MET A 1 -24.39 -14.41 -23.38
CA MET A 1 -24.77 -14.31 -21.97
C MET A 1 -25.31 -12.92 -21.71
N LYS A 2 -26.52 -12.74 -21.15
CA LYS A 2 -27.06 -11.40 -20.89
C LYS A 2 -26.29 -10.76 -19.73
N ASP A 3 -25.77 -9.55 -19.92
CA ASP A 3 -25.07 -8.79 -18.89
C ASP A 3 -26.09 -8.17 -17.91
N ILE A 4 -26.37 -8.90 -16.82
CA ILE A 4 -27.39 -8.52 -15.84
C ILE A 4 -26.90 -7.37 -14.93
N GLN A 5 -25.59 -7.14 -14.87
CA GLN A 5 -25.00 -6.13 -13.97
C GLN A 5 -25.17 -4.71 -14.54
N ASN A 6 -25.24 -4.54 -15.85
CA ASN A 6 -25.52 -3.26 -16.52
C ASN A 6 -27.02 -2.90 -16.58
N TYR A 7 -27.90 -3.67 -15.92
CA TYR A 7 -29.30 -3.28 -15.86
C TYR A 7 -29.52 -2.08 -14.94
N LYS A 8 -30.45 -1.21 -15.33
CA LYS A 8 -30.87 -0.06 -14.51
C LYS A 8 -31.40 -0.53 -13.16
N ASP A 9 -30.83 -0.01 -12.09
CA ASP A 9 -31.33 -0.23 -10.74
C ASP A 9 -32.43 0.76 -10.41
N LYS A 10 -33.53 0.26 -9.82
CA LYS A 10 -34.67 1.08 -9.42
C LYS A 10 -34.56 1.55 -7.94
N ARG A 11 -33.60 1.04 -7.20
CA ARG A 11 -33.42 1.36 -5.77
C ARG A 11 -32.90 2.78 -5.55
N GLY A 12 -32.16 3.35 -6.50
CA GLY A 12 -31.67 4.72 -6.42
C GLY A 12 -30.59 4.93 -5.35
N ILE A 13 -29.84 3.87 -5.00
CA ILE A 13 -28.79 3.91 -3.95
C ILE A 13 -27.42 3.85 -4.60
N SER A 14 -26.61 4.88 -4.41
CA SER A 14 -25.19 4.86 -4.79
C SER A 14 -24.37 4.08 -3.76
N ILE A 15 -23.32 3.38 -4.22
CA ILE A 15 -22.39 2.65 -3.36
C ILE A 15 -21.01 3.28 -3.51
N ASN A 16 -20.46 3.80 -2.41
CA ASN A 16 -19.18 4.49 -2.44
C ASN A 16 -18.00 3.56 -2.76
N LYS A 17 -18.04 2.32 -2.27
CA LYS A 17 -16.98 1.33 -2.52
C LYS A 17 -17.59 -0.06 -2.68
N VAL A 18 -17.34 -0.67 -3.82
CA VAL A 18 -17.66 -2.07 -4.11
C VAL A 18 -16.44 -2.70 -4.79
N GLY A 19 -16.02 -3.88 -4.33
CA GLY A 19 -14.79 -4.45 -4.85
C GLY A 19 -14.40 -5.77 -4.21
N VAL A 20 -13.11 -6.08 -4.28
CA VAL A 20 -12.50 -7.26 -3.67
C VAL A 20 -11.54 -6.82 -2.58
N SER A 21 -11.44 -7.59 -1.50
CA SER A 21 -10.51 -7.35 -0.39
C SER A 21 -9.69 -8.59 -0.07
N ASP A 22 -8.54 -8.36 0.55
CA ASP A 22 -7.68 -9.39 1.13
C ASP A 22 -7.21 -10.47 0.15
N VAL A 23 -7.03 -10.09 -1.12
CA VAL A 23 -6.51 -11.00 -2.14
C VAL A 23 -4.99 -11.12 -1.99
N ARG A 24 -4.51 -12.29 -1.56
CA ARG A 24 -3.08 -12.56 -1.47
C ARG A 24 -2.52 -12.90 -2.84
N HIS A 25 -1.47 -12.18 -3.25
CA HIS A 25 -0.86 -12.33 -4.56
C HIS A 25 0.66 -12.15 -4.49
N PRO A 26 1.46 -12.97 -5.22
CA PRO A 26 2.88 -12.73 -5.36
C PRO A 26 3.11 -11.48 -6.22
N VAL A 27 3.94 -10.56 -5.74
CA VAL A 27 4.23 -9.30 -6.42
C VAL A 27 5.73 -9.03 -6.46
N LYS A 28 6.13 -8.14 -7.35
CA LYS A 28 7.43 -7.45 -7.29
C LYS A 28 7.18 -6.04 -6.77
N VAL A 29 8.03 -5.55 -5.90
CA VAL A 29 7.98 -4.18 -5.39
C VAL A 29 9.23 -3.44 -5.86
N MET A 30 9.06 -2.22 -6.36
CA MET A 30 10.15 -1.36 -6.82
C MET A 30 10.94 -0.84 -5.62
N CYS A 31 12.26 -0.96 -5.68
CA CYS A 31 13.18 -0.38 -4.71
C CYS A 31 13.76 0.94 -5.24
N ARG A 32 14.21 1.81 -4.34
CA ARG A 32 14.81 3.12 -4.70
C ARG A 32 16.00 3.01 -5.65
N ASN A 33 16.80 1.96 -5.54
CA ASN A 33 17.97 1.70 -6.41
C ASN A 33 17.61 1.23 -7.83
N GLY A 34 16.33 1.23 -8.21
CA GLY A 34 15.84 0.76 -9.51
C GLY A 34 15.71 -0.77 -9.63
N GLN A 35 16.09 -1.52 -8.61
CA GLN A 35 15.85 -2.95 -8.54
C GLN A 35 14.42 -3.25 -8.07
N SER A 36 14.02 -4.50 -8.10
CA SER A 36 12.76 -4.95 -7.53
C SER A 36 12.98 -6.17 -6.66
N GLN A 37 12.21 -6.27 -5.59
CA GLN A 37 12.18 -7.45 -4.74
C GLN A 37 10.85 -8.20 -4.87
N HIS A 38 10.92 -9.54 -4.78
CA HIS A 38 9.74 -10.40 -4.74
C HIS A 38 9.20 -10.48 -3.31
N THR A 39 7.89 -10.34 -3.18
CA THR A 39 7.20 -10.50 -1.90
C THR A 39 5.78 -11.02 -2.12
N VAL A 40 5.05 -11.25 -1.04
CA VAL A 40 3.62 -11.56 -1.10
C VAL A 40 2.85 -10.37 -0.56
N ALA A 41 1.98 -9.82 -1.40
CA ALA A 41 1.12 -8.71 -0.99
C ALA A 41 -0.33 -9.17 -0.74
N THR A 42 -1.00 -8.42 0.13
CA THR A 42 -2.46 -8.45 0.29
C THR A 42 -3.03 -7.24 -0.45
N LEU A 43 -3.87 -7.51 -1.45
CA LEU A 43 -4.44 -6.49 -2.32
C LEU A 43 -5.93 -6.33 -2.07
N SER A 44 -6.37 -5.08 -2.04
CA SER A 44 -7.79 -4.72 -2.02
C SER A 44 -8.04 -3.68 -3.09
N ALA A 45 -9.09 -3.86 -3.88
CA ALA A 45 -9.44 -2.91 -4.95
C ALA A 45 -10.94 -2.68 -4.99
N SER A 46 -11.36 -1.44 -5.15
CA SER A 46 -12.76 -1.05 -5.16
C SER A 46 -13.02 0.11 -6.13
N VAL A 47 -14.28 0.21 -6.56
CA VAL A 47 -14.78 1.30 -7.38
C VAL A 47 -16.06 1.87 -6.77
N SER A 48 -16.39 3.11 -7.14
CA SER A 48 -17.72 3.67 -6.88
C SER A 48 -18.75 3.07 -7.83
N LEU A 49 -19.98 2.90 -7.36
CA LEU A 49 -21.10 2.41 -8.18
C LEU A 49 -22.23 3.45 -8.15
N PRO A 50 -22.62 4.02 -9.32
CA PRO A 50 -23.72 4.96 -9.42
C PRO A 50 -25.06 4.35 -9.00
N HIS A 51 -26.00 5.19 -8.59
CA HIS A 51 -27.31 4.80 -8.06
C HIS A 51 -28.21 4.08 -9.06
N ASP A 52 -27.97 4.23 -10.35
CA ASP A 52 -28.76 3.66 -11.44
C ASP A 52 -28.16 2.35 -12.00
N VAL A 53 -26.99 1.92 -11.51
CA VAL A 53 -26.30 0.71 -11.94
C VAL A 53 -26.48 -0.40 -10.91
N LYS A 54 -26.89 -1.59 -11.36
CA LYS A 54 -27.23 -2.72 -10.49
C LYS A 54 -26.03 -3.37 -9.83
N GLY A 55 -24.86 -3.39 -10.48
CA GLY A 55 -23.66 -4.04 -9.97
C GLY A 55 -22.45 -3.80 -10.85
N THR A 56 -21.34 -4.43 -10.49
CA THR A 56 -20.10 -4.38 -11.27
C THR A 56 -19.47 -5.76 -11.39
N HIS A 57 -18.56 -5.92 -12.36
CA HIS A 57 -17.91 -7.20 -12.68
C HIS A 57 -16.66 -7.40 -11.82
N MET A 58 -16.77 -8.09 -10.68
CA MET A 58 -15.64 -8.39 -9.80
C MET A 58 -14.50 -9.13 -10.50
N SER A 59 -14.80 -9.99 -11.46
CA SER A 59 -13.79 -10.71 -12.24
C SER A 59 -12.84 -9.78 -13.00
N ARG A 60 -13.29 -8.60 -13.42
CA ARG A 60 -12.46 -7.60 -14.11
C ARG A 60 -11.43 -6.97 -13.17
N LEU A 61 -11.75 -6.81 -11.86
CA LEU A 61 -10.78 -6.37 -10.84
C LEU A 61 -9.68 -7.41 -10.67
N VAL A 62 -10.08 -8.67 -10.49
CA VAL A 62 -9.14 -9.80 -10.33
C VAL A 62 -8.28 -9.96 -11.58
N ASP A 63 -8.84 -9.77 -12.78
CA ASP A 63 -8.11 -9.82 -14.04
C ASP A 63 -7.01 -8.74 -14.13
N VAL A 64 -7.28 -7.51 -13.66
CA VAL A 64 -6.24 -6.46 -13.62
C VAL A 64 -5.12 -6.83 -12.65
N ILE A 65 -5.44 -7.36 -11.48
CA ILE A 65 -4.45 -7.80 -10.49
C ILE A 65 -3.57 -8.93 -11.07
N ASN A 66 -4.20 -9.96 -11.65
CA ASN A 66 -3.49 -11.14 -12.15
C ASN A 66 -2.61 -10.85 -13.37
N ASN A 67 -3.02 -9.91 -14.22
CA ASN A 67 -2.28 -9.56 -15.43
C ASN A 67 -1.20 -8.49 -15.21
N ASN A 68 -1.08 -7.93 -14.01
CA ASN A 68 -0.01 -6.99 -13.71
C ASN A 68 1.30 -7.73 -13.47
N GLN A 69 2.25 -7.56 -14.40
CA GLN A 69 3.61 -8.12 -14.31
C GLN A 69 4.66 -7.07 -13.95
N VAL A 70 4.26 -5.82 -13.82
CA VAL A 70 5.14 -4.70 -13.51
C VAL A 70 5.37 -4.63 -12.00
N ALA A 71 6.57 -4.22 -11.58
CA ALA A 71 6.86 -4.01 -10.17
C ALA A 71 5.96 -2.90 -9.58
N ILE A 72 5.42 -3.17 -8.38
CA ILE A 72 4.56 -2.22 -7.66
C ILE A 72 5.38 -0.99 -7.25
N GLY A 73 4.90 0.16 -7.63
CA GLY A 73 5.44 1.49 -7.34
C GLY A 73 4.40 2.54 -7.72
N SER A 74 4.73 3.82 -7.63
CA SER A 74 3.79 4.92 -7.91
C SER A 74 3.15 4.82 -9.30
N ASP A 75 3.97 4.66 -10.34
CA ASP A 75 3.48 4.63 -11.73
C ASP A 75 2.62 3.40 -12.03
N SER A 76 3.04 2.22 -11.55
CA SER A 76 2.26 1.00 -11.75
C SER A 76 0.95 1.03 -10.95
N MET A 77 0.92 1.60 -9.75
CA MET A 77 -0.31 1.83 -8.99
C MET A 77 -1.27 2.75 -9.75
N ARG A 78 -0.78 3.88 -10.27
CA ARG A 78 -1.58 4.78 -11.13
C ARG A 78 -2.16 4.06 -12.34
N GLN A 79 -1.35 3.27 -13.03
CA GLN A 79 -1.78 2.51 -14.23
C GLN A 79 -2.83 1.46 -13.88
N MET A 80 -2.61 0.66 -12.82
CA MET A 80 -3.56 -0.37 -12.39
C MET A 80 -4.91 0.22 -12.01
N ILE A 81 -4.92 1.29 -11.20
CA ILE A 81 -6.15 1.95 -10.76
C ILE A 81 -6.88 2.60 -11.95
N SER A 82 -6.14 3.20 -12.89
CA SER A 82 -6.71 3.74 -14.12
C SER A 82 -7.35 2.64 -14.98
N GLN A 83 -6.70 1.47 -15.11
CA GLN A 83 -7.26 0.31 -15.82
C GLN A 83 -8.53 -0.21 -15.14
N ILE A 84 -8.53 -0.30 -13.80
CA ILE A 84 -9.71 -0.69 -13.01
C ILE A 84 -10.87 0.26 -13.29
N ARG A 85 -10.62 1.57 -13.14
CA ARG A 85 -11.60 2.61 -13.37
C ARG A 85 -12.22 2.53 -14.78
N HIS A 86 -11.37 2.39 -15.79
CA HIS A 86 -11.80 2.31 -17.18
C HIS A 86 -12.55 0.99 -17.49
N LYS A 87 -12.04 -0.16 -17.06
CA LYS A 87 -12.66 -1.48 -17.31
C LYS A 87 -14.05 -1.62 -16.67
N LEU A 88 -14.29 -0.91 -15.57
CA LEU A 88 -15.54 -0.96 -14.82
C LEU A 88 -16.45 0.24 -15.05
N ASP A 89 -16.03 1.18 -15.92
CA ASP A 89 -16.76 2.43 -16.23
C ASP A 89 -17.17 3.19 -14.95
N ALA A 90 -16.20 3.31 -14.01
CA ALA A 90 -16.44 3.91 -12.69
C ALA A 90 -15.94 5.35 -12.63
N GLU A 91 -16.58 6.19 -11.80
CA GLU A 91 -16.12 7.55 -11.55
C GLU A 91 -14.87 7.57 -10.67
N GLU A 92 -14.85 6.68 -9.67
CA GLU A 92 -13.75 6.57 -8.72
C GLU A 92 -13.26 5.13 -8.61
N ALA A 93 -11.94 4.98 -8.43
CA ALA A 93 -11.31 3.70 -8.16
C ALA A 93 -10.24 3.86 -7.08
N CYS A 94 -10.12 2.87 -6.23
CA CYS A 94 -9.14 2.82 -5.15
C CYS A 94 -8.49 1.44 -5.10
N MET A 95 -7.20 1.39 -4.79
CA MET A 95 -6.47 0.15 -4.58
C MET A 95 -5.52 0.29 -3.41
N THR A 96 -5.47 -0.74 -2.57
CA THR A 96 -4.53 -0.87 -1.46
C THR A 96 -3.66 -2.10 -1.68
N VAL A 97 -2.36 -1.97 -1.43
CA VAL A 97 -1.38 -3.04 -1.51
C VAL A 97 -0.57 -3.04 -0.22
N GLU A 98 -0.70 -4.09 0.58
CA GLU A 98 0.03 -4.30 1.84
C GLU A 98 1.05 -5.42 1.65
N PHE A 99 2.30 -5.19 2.03
CA PHE A 99 3.37 -6.15 1.81
C PHE A 99 4.53 -5.97 2.80
N PRO A 100 5.24 -7.04 3.16
CA PRO A 100 6.53 -6.93 3.82
C PRO A 100 7.61 -6.47 2.82
N TYR A 101 8.35 -5.45 3.22
CA TYR A 101 9.50 -4.92 2.47
C TYR A 101 10.78 -5.27 3.20
N PHE A 102 11.76 -5.84 2.49
CA PHE A 102 12.99 -6.33 3.10
C PHE A 102 14.18 -5.42 2.80
N MET A 103 14.96 -5.11 3.84
CA MET A 103 16.22 -4.39 3.71
C MET A 103 17.35 -5.16 4.38
N THR A 104 18.50 -5.16 3.74
CA THR A 104 19.74 -5.70 4.35
C THR A 104 20.30 -4.68 5.32
N LYS A 105 20.44 -5.05 6.58
CA LYS A 105 21.07 -4.25 7.64
C LYS A 105 22.35 -4.91 8.11
N SER A 106 23.34 -4.08 8.45
CA SER A 106 24.60 -4.54 9.03
C SER A 106 24.61 -4.30 10.54
N ALA A 107 24.97 -5.31 11.32
CA ALA A 107 25.15 -5.17 12.75
C ALA A 107 26.29 -4.18 13.04
N PRO A 108 26.12 -3.19 13.95
CA PRO A 108 27.07 -2.09 14.12
C PRO A 108 28.46 -2.52 14.64
N VAL A 109 28.56 -3.66 15.36
CA VAL A 109 29.82 -4.14 15.94
C VAL A 109 30.47 -5.23 15.09
N THR A 110 29.67 -6.21 14.64
CA THR A 110 30.20 -7.40 13.94
C THR A 110 30.22 -7.26 12.43
N SER A 111 29.55 -6.21 11.88
CA SER A 111 29.31 -6.02 10.46
C SER A 111 28.60 -7.20 9.76
N MET A 112 28.03 -8.12 10.54
CA MET A 112 27.22 -9.21 9.99
C MET A 112 25.95 -8.67 9.38
N GLN A 113 25.66 -9.13 8.17
CA GLN A 113 24.44 -8.73 7.46
C GLN A 113 23.25 -9.62 7.86
N GLY A 114 22.10 -8.98 8.01
CA GLY A 114 20.81 -9.63 8.25
C GLY A 114 19.72 -8.98 7.42
N GLN A 115 18.66 -9.73 7.12
CA GLN A 115 17.46 -9.20 6.50
C GLN A 115 16.51 -8.72 7.59
N MET A 116 15.98 -7.51 7.42
CA MET A 116 14.98 -6.92 8.28
C MET A 116 13.73 -6.61 7.44
N ASP A 117 12.57 -6.95 7.93
CA ASP A 117 11.29 -6.70 7.28
C ASP A 117 10.56 -5.51 7.89
N TYR A 118 9.83 -4.81 7.04
CA TYR A 118 9.03 -3.63 7.36
C TYR A 118 7.63 -3.80 6.78
N ASP A 119 6.60 -3.55 7.59
CA ASP A 119 5.22 -3.58 7.11
C ASP A 119 4.96 -2.31 6.28
N CYS A 120 4.68 -2.49 5.00
CA CYS A 120 4.44 -1.41 4.05
C CYS A 120 3.05 -1.47 3.47
N LYS A 121 2.49 -0.29 3.17
CA LYS A 121 1.19 -0.14 2.57
C LYS A 121 1.18 1.01 1.57
N LEU A 122 0.72 0.73 0.37
CA LEU A 122 0.43 1.72 -0.67
C LEU A 122 -1.08 1.81 -0.86
N THR A 123 -1.63 3.00 -0.72
CA THR A 123 -3.05 3.26 -0.99
C THR A 123 -3.16 4.31 -2.08
N GLY A 124 -3.59 3.89 -3.25
CA GLY A 124 -3.82 4.77 -4.39
C GLY A 124 -5.30 4.98 -4.65
N SER A 125 -5.68 6.17 -5.12
CA SER A 125 -7.03 6.47 -5.57
C SER A 125 -7.03 7.39 -6.77
N ILE A 126 -8.01 7.21 -7.65
CA ILE A 126 -8.30 8.11 -8.77
C ILE A 126 -9.75 8.55 -8.65
N ASN A 127 -9.96 9.86 -8.65
CA ASN A 127 -11.28 10.50 -8.65
C ASN A 127 -11.29 11.71 -9.61
N SER A 128 -12.28 12.59 -9.50
CA SER A 128 -12.39 13.83 -10.30
C SER A 128 -11.23 14.81 -10.07
N SER A 129 -10.58 14.77 -8.91
CA SER A 129 -9.45 15.64 -8.57
C SER A 129 -8.09 15.10 -9.05
N GLY A 130 -8.04 13.87 -9.56
CA GLY A 130 -6.82 13.25 -10.07
C GLY A 130 -6.40 12.00 -9.31
N PHE A 131 -5.10 11.70 -9.35
CA PHE A 131 -4.49 10.57 -8.67
C PHE A 131 -3.83 11.01 -7.38
N ASP A 132 -4.12 10.29 -6.31
CA ASP A 132 -3.48 10.40 -5.00
C ASP A 132 -2.81 9.07 -4.66
N LEU A 133 -1.63 9.12 -4.06
CA LEU A 133 -0.94 7.97 -3.49
C LEU A 133 -0.54 8.25 -2.06
N THR A 134 -0.91 7.37 -1.15
CA THR A 134 -0.39 7.36 0.23
C THR A 134 0.56 6.18 0.38
N THR A 135 1.80 6.47 0.76
CA THR A 135 2.82 5.49 1.13
C THR A 135 2.91 5.45 2.64
N GLU A 136 2.72 4.29 3.23
CA GLU A 136 2.80 4.05 4.67
C GLU A 136 3.83 2.96 4.95
N VAL A 137 4.64 3.16 5.99
CA VAL A 137 5.58 2.18 6.51
C VAL A 137 5.51 2.14 8.03
N THR A 138 5.59 0.93 8.59
CA THR A 138 5.72 0.71 10.03
C THR A 138 7.12 0.19 10.34
N VAL A 139 7.89 1.00 11.06
CA VAL A 139 9.29 0.74 11.39
C VAL A 139 9.40 0.32 12.86
N PRO A 140 9.95 -0.86 13.17
CA PRO A 140 10.28 -1.23 14.53
C PRO A 140 11.50 -0.43 15.00
N VAL A 141 11.36 0.27 16.10
CA VAL A 141 12.42 1.08 16.71
C VAL A 141 12.67 0.69 18.15
N THR A 142 13.86 1.01 18.64
CA THR A 142 14.23 0.85 20.03
C THR A 142 14.46 2.21 20.65
N SER A 143 13.74 2.50 21.73
CA SER A 143 13.87 3.75 22.47
C SER A 143 14.30 3.50 23.92
N LEU A 144 14.93 4.47 24.53
CA LEU A 144 15.23 4.45 25.96
C LEU A 144 14.01 4.89 26.76
N CYS A 145 13.76 4.24 27.90
CA CYS A 145 12.75 4.70 28.84
C CYS A 145 13.24 5.98 29.55
N PRO A 146 12.58 7.15 29.35
CA PRO A 146 13.05 8.40 29.97
C PRO A 146 13.01 8.35 31.51
N CYS A 147 11.99 7.72 32.09
CA CYS A 147 11.87 7.56 33.56
C CYS A 147 13.03 6.74 34.15
N SER A 148 13.42 5.64 33.50
CA SER A 148 14.57 4.84 33.95
C SER A 148 15.89 5.59 33.78
N LYS A 149 16.00 6.45 32.76
CA LYS A 149 17.18 7.28 32.55
C LYS A 149 17.36 8.34 33.62
N GLU A 150 16.25 8.90 34.13
CA GLU A 150 16.26 9.93 35.17
C GLU A 150 16.73 9.40 36.53
N ILE A 151 16.44 8.15 36.86
CA ILE A 151 16.75 7.53 38.16
C ILE A 151 17.97 6.62 38.12
N SER A 152 18.65 6.48 36.98
CA SER A 152 19.78 5.55 36.83
C SER A 152 21.03 6.26 36.32
N ASP A 153 22.14 6.12 37.06
CA ASP A 153 23.43 6.65 36.64
C ASP A 153 24.05 5.93 35.44
N ARG A 154 23.62 4.71 35.11
CA ARG A 154 24.22 3.85 34.10
C ARG A 154 23.30 3.46 32.94
N GLY A 155 22.16 4.06 32.83
CA GLY A 155 21.30 3.86 31.68
C GLY A 155 19.90 3.37 32.01
N ALA A 156 19.09 3.36 30.99
CA ALA A 156 17.70 2.99 31.03
C ALA A 156 17.50 1.66 30.32
N HIS A 157 16.42 0.95 30.62
CA HIS A 157 16.05 -0.21 29.83
C HIS A 157 15.57 0.21 28.43
N ASN A 158 15.84 -0.61 27.44
CA ASN A 158 15.35 -0.44 26.10
C ASN A 158 13.86 -0.83 26.00
N GLN A 159 13.12 -0.03 25.26
CA GLN A 159 11.71 -0.31 24.91
C GLN A 159 11.63 -0.53 23.41
N ARG A 160 10.89 -1.56 23.00
CA ARG A 160 10.53 -1.74 21.60
C ARG A 160 9.27 -0.95 21.31
N SER A 161 9.32 -0.15 20.24
CA SER A 161 8.20 0.63 19.74
C SER A 161 8.02 0.39 18.23
N ARG A 162 6.90 0.78 17.70
CA ARG A 162 6.65 0.82 16.26
C ARG A 162 6.28 2.24 15.88
N VAL A 163 6.97 2.80 14.92
CA VAL A 163 6.66 4.10 14.33
C VAL A 163 6.01 3.88 12.98
N SER A 164 4.79 4.38 12.81
CA SER A 164 4.10 4.35 11.52
C SER A 164 4.14 5.74 10.91
N ILE A 165 4.67 5.83 9.68
CA ILE A 165 4.75 7.05 8.90
C ILE A 165 3.90 6.87 7.66
N ALA A 166 2.95 7.78 7.44
CA ALA A 166 2.11 7.80 6.24
C ALA A 166 2.25 9.16 5.55
N VAL A 167 2.61 9.14 4.28
CA VAL A 167 2.77 10.36 3.48
C VAL A 167 1.92 10.26 2.22
N LYS A 168 1.10 11.28 2.00
CA LYS A 168 0.29 11.41 0.80
C LYS A 168 0.98 12.32 -0.22
N THR A 169 1.06 11.84 -1.45
CA THR A 169 1.62 12.58 -2.59
C THR A 169 0.68 12.57 -3.78
N HIS A 170 0.80 13.58 -4.64
CA HIS A 170 0.00 13.69 -5.87
C HIS A 170 0.82 13.29 -7.11
N ASP A 171 2.04 13.79 -7.24
CA ASP A 171 2.84 13.63 -8.46
C ASP A 171 4.20 12.97 -8.22
N GLU A 172 4.89 13.29 -7.12
CA GLU A 172 6.21 12.74 -6.84
C GLU A 172 6.13 11.49 -5.97
N PRO A 173 6.80 10.39 -6.36
CA PRO A 173 6.84 9.18 -5.53
C PRO A 173 7.72 9.41 -4.30
N ILE A 174 7.23 8.95 -3.14
CA ILE A 174 8.05 8.77 -1.94
C ILE A 174 8.42 7.29 -1.84
N TRP A 175 9.71 7.06 -1.62
CA TRP A 175 10.24 5.72 -1.48
C TRP A 175 10.10 5.22 -0.04
N VAL A 176 9.73 3.95 0.10
CA VAL A 176 9.68 3.25 1.39
C VAL A 176 11.03 3.34 2.11
N ASP A 177 12.13 3.21 1.37
CA ASP A 177 13.51 3.33 1.86
C ASP A 177 13.75 4.65 2.60
N ASP A 178 13.23 5.77 2.06
CA ASP A 178 13.41 7.10 2.67
C ASP A 178 12.62 7.24 3.97
N LEU A 179 11.40 6.71 4.01
CA LEU A 179 10.58 6.73 5.23
C LEU A 179 11.17 5.87 6.34
N ILE A 180 11.76 4.72 5.97
CA ILE A 180 12.46 3.85 6.92
C ILE A 180 13.68 4.58 7.49
N ALA A 181 14.49 5.22 6.63
CA ALA A 181 15.67 5.97 7.07
C ALA A 181 15.31 7.10 8.05
N ILE A 182 14.26 7.88 7.74
CA ILE A 182 13.76 8.94 8.64
C ILE A 182 13.38 8.40 10.02
N ALA A 183 12.69 7.25 10.08
CA ALA A 183 12.28 6.66 11.35
C ALA A 183 13.44 6.08 12.16
N GLU A 184 14.49 5.58 11.50
CA GLU A 184 15.64 4.98 12.17
C GLU A 184 16.69 6.01 12.64
N GLU A 185 16.73 7.17 12.00
CA GLU A 185 17.64 8.27 12.32
C GLU A 185 17.09 9.21 13.42
N SER A 186 15.80 9.08 13.77
CA SER A 186 15.12 9.88 14.79
C SER A 186 15.27 9.31 16.18
#